data_7effa36937e2d10cdfee0b0184cc1ca4
#
_entry.id   7effa36937e2d10cdfee0b0184cc1ca4
#
_cell.length_a   1.000
_cell.length_b   1.000
_cell.length_c   1.000
_cell.angle_alpha   90.00
_cell.angle_beta   90.00
_cell.angle_gamma   90.00
#
_symmetry.space_group_name_H-M   'P 1'
#
loop_
_entity.id
_entity.type
_entity.pdbx_description
1 polymer ?
#
loop_
_entity_poly.entity_id
_entity_poly.type
_entity_poly.pdbx_seq_one_letter_code
_entity_poly.pdbx_strand_id
1 'polypeptide(L)' 'MAIAEIYNKALDLLSRREHSRKELYLKLTKRFESKEDINLNLDRLEEKNL' A
#
# COMPACT_ATOMS: atom_id res chain seq x y z
N MET A 1 3.70 -13.43 -7.49
CA MET A 1 2.71 -12.37 -7.51
C MET A 1 3.01 -11.33 -6.47
N ALA A 2 2.80 -10.08 -6.82
CA ALA A 2 3.23 -8.98 -5.96
C ALA A 2 2.22 -8.52 -4.93
N ILE A 3 1.01 -9.11 -4.90
CA ILE A 3 -0.05 -8.62 -4.01
C ILE A 3 0.34 -8.68 -2.54
N ALA A 4 0.84 -9.82 -2.10
CA ALA A 4 1.24 -9.95 -0.70
C ALA A 4 2.41 -9.04 -0.35
N GLU A 5 3.34 -8.86 -1.29
CA GLU A 5 4.48 -8.00 -1.07
C GLU A 5 4.06 -6.54 -0.95
N ILE A 6 3.10 -6.12 -1.79
CA ILE A 6 2.59 -4.76 -1.74
C ILE A 6 1.92 -4.50 -0.40
N TYR A 7 1.09 -5.43 0.04
CA TYR A 7 0.38 -5.31 1.31
C TYR A 7 1.37 -5.21 2.47
N ASN A 8 2.36 -6.09 2.49
CA ASN A 8 3.36 -6.10 3.55
C ASN A 8 4.20 -4.83 3.53
N LYS A 9 4.53 -4.32 2.35
CA LYS A 9 5.29 -3.08 2.27
C LYS A 9 4.47 -1.91 2.78
N ALA A 10 3.18 -1.88 2.48
CA ALA A 10 2.30 -0.82 2.97
C ALA A 10 2.22 -0.86 4.49
N LEU A 11 2.10 -2.06 5.07
CA LEU A 11 2.08 -2.20 6.52
C LEU A 11 3.40 -1.73 7.14
N ASP A 12 4.50 -2.05 6.50
CA ASP A 12 5.81 -1.61 6.97
C ASP A 12 5.90 -0.08 6.99
N LEU A 13 5.43 0.57 5.94
CA LEU A 13 5.44 2.02 5.89
C LEU A 13 4.56 2.63 6.96
N LEU A 14 3.37 2.06 7.17
CA LEU A 14 2.46 2.54 8.20
C LEU A 14 3.01 2.34 9.60
N SER A 15 3.83 1.32 9.81
CA SER A 15 4.41 1.06 11.11
C SER A 15 5.46 2.11 11.48
N ARG A 16 5.98 2.82 10.52
CA ARG A 16 7.00 3.85 10.75
C ARG A 16 6.40 5.19 11.11
N ARG A 17 5.30 5.54 10.48
CA ARG A 17 4.54 6.75 10.79
C ARG A 17 3.23 6.71 10.02
N GLU A 18 2.34 7.61 10.33
CA GLU A 18 1.10 7.70 9.59
C GLU A 18 1.34 8.15 8.16
N HIS A 19 0.62 7.53 7.24
CA HIS A 19 0.67 7.88 5.83
C HIS A 19 -0.75 8.04 5.32
N SER A 20 -0.97 9.02 4.44
CA SER A 20 -2.23 9.12 3.74
C SER A 20 -2.23 8.07 2.62
N ARG A 21 -3.41 7.78 2.08
CA ARG A 21 -3.50 6.85 0.96
C ARG A 21 -2.65 7.34 -0.21
N LYS A 22 -2.66 8.63 -0.47
CA LYS A 22 -1.88 9.20 -1.56
C LYS A 22 -0.39 8.97 -1.35
N GLU A 23 0.09 9.17 -0.14
CA GLU A 23 1.49 8.93 0.17
C GLU A 23 1.88 7.48 -0.05
N LEU A 24 1.06 6.57 0.44
CA LEU A 24 1.30 5.14 0.23
C LEU A 24 1.31 4.80 -1.25
N TYR A 25 0.34 5.33 -1.97
CA TYR A 25 0.27 5.07 -3.40
C TYR A 25 1.54 5.52 -4.11
N LEU A 26 1.99 6.73 -3.85
CA LEU A 26 3.18 7.25 -4.50
C LEU A 26 4.43 6.46 -4.15
N LYS A 27 4.56 6.05 -2.91
CA LYS A 27 5.71 5.25 -2.48
C LYS A 27 5.68 3.86 -3.09
N LEU A 28 4.51 3.26 -3.14
CA LEU A 28 4.38 1.92 -3.68
C LEU A 28 4.58 1.90 -5.20
N THR A 29 4.17 2.94 -5.91
CA THR A 29 4.37 2.99 -7.35
C THR A 29 5.84 3.08 -7.75
N LYS A 30 6.70 3.51 -6.84
CA LYS A 30 8.13 3.53 -7.10
C LYS A 30 8.74 2.15 -7.05
N ARG A 31 8.10 1.22 -6.36
CA ARG A 31 8.63 -0.12 -6.16
C ARG A 31 7.87 -1.18 -6.97
N PHE A 32 6.58 -0.98 -7.15
CA PHE A 32 5.73 -1.96 -7.84
C PHE A 32 5.10 -1.30 -9.05
N GLU A 33 5.02 -2.05 -10.15
CA GLU A 33 4.51 -1.50 -11.39
C GLU A 33 3.00 -1.55 -11.53
N SER A 34 2.36 -2.52 -10.90
CA SER A 34 0.93 -2.73 -11.06
C SER A 34 0.12 -1.77 -10.20
N LYS A 35 -0.39 -0.73 -10.80
CA LYS A 35 -1.22 0.25 -10.10
C LYS A 35 -2.53 -0.37 -9.61
N GLU A 36 -3.07 -1.33 -10.37
CA GLU A 36 -4.27 -2.02 -9.95
C GLU A 36 -4.07 -2.77 -8.64
N ASP A 37 -2.97 -3.49 -8.55
CA ASP A 37 -2.66 -4.23 -7.33
C ASP A 37 -2.43 -3.30 -6.16
N ILE A 38 -1.76 -2.17 -6.40
CA ILE A 38 -1.53 -1.18 -5.36
C ILE A 38 -2.85 -0.66 -4.83
N ASN A 39 -3.76 -0.26 -5.73
CA ASN A 39 -5.05 0.26 -5.31
C ASN A 39 -5.87 -0.79 -4.58
N LEU A 40 -5.82 -2.03 -5.04
CA LEU A 40 -6.53 -3.11 -4.40
C LEU A 40 -6.06 -3.28 -2.95
N ASN A 41 -4.77 -3.23 -2.74
CA ASN A 41 -4.22 -3.36 -1.39
C ASN A 41 -4.56 -2.16 -0.51
N LEU A 42 -4.55 -0.98 -1.09
CA LEU A 42 -4.94 0.22 -0.33
C LEU A 42 -6.41 0.16 0.07
N ASP A 43 -7.27 -0.35 -0.82
CA ASP A 43 -8.68 -0.55 -0.49
C ASP A 43 -8.83 -1.50 0.68
N ARG A 44 -8.07 -2.58 0.68
CA ARG A 44 -8.11 -3.54 1.78
C ARG A 44 -7.69 -2.93 3.11
N LEU A 45 -6.66 -2.11 3.07
CA LEU A 45 -6.19 -1.45 4.28
C LEU A 45 -7.25 -0.49 4.83
N GLU A 46 -7.94 0.21 3.96
CA GLU A 46 -9.00 1.11 4.38
C GLU A 46 -10.15 0.36 5.00
N GLU A 47 -10.51 -0.79 4.43
CA GLU A 47 -11.57 -1.64 4.98
C GLU A 47 -11.20 -2.15 6.37
N LYS A 48 -9.93 -2.35 6.62
CA LYS A 48 -9.45 -2.82 7.91
C LYS A 48 -9.17 -1.70 8.88
N ASN A 49 -9.76 -0.54 8.63
CA ASN A 49 -9.73 0.48 9.63
C ASN A 49 -8.48 1.35 9.63
N LEU A 50 -8.05 1.67 8.46
CA LEU A 50 -6.92 2.61 8.40
C LEU A 50 -7.27 3.90 7.63
#